data_82b22dcff9b99aaadbeb746dc9b5d950
#
_entry.id   82b22dcff9b99aaadbeb746dc9b5d950
#
_cell.length_a   1.000
_cell.length_b   1.000
_cell.length_c   1.000
_cell.angle_alpha   90.00
_cell.angle_beta   90.00
_cell.angle_gamma   90.00
#
_symmetry.space_group_name_H-M   'P 1'
#
loop_
_entity.id
_entity.type
_entity.pdbx_description
1 polymer ?
#
loop_
_entity_poly.entity_id
_entity_poly.type
_entity_poly.pdbx_seq_one_letter_code
_entity_poly.pdbx_strand_id
1 'polypeptide(L)'
;MSTDPQSRKWALVINNPKDCGLDHDAIIEKLHLFRPAYFCLADEIGESGTYHTHIYLFSHSPIRFSTVKNRFPPAHIEKALGTSMENRDYVTKSGKWANTKKAETSVADTFFEFGEVPSPAEEDSPAMYALMGCVEQGMTNAEIVRSKPSFAFKLKNIDELRDTIQAERHMKENRPIRVYYLYGDSGTGKTYSILAKHGAENVCRITDYGGRNGVRFDAYHGQSVLVFEEFHSQIPITAMLNYLDIYPLQLPARYHDRTACYTTVYITSNISLEEQYPDIQRSELETWRAFRRRIHTVTEFRRGQPPKEHPNDTR
;
A
#
# COMPACT_ATOMS: atom_id res chain seq x y z
N MET A 1 -36.45 16.13 18.24
CA MET A 1 -35.97 14.78 18.57
C MET A 1 -34.49 14.90 18.91
N SER A 2 -34.09 14.55 20.13
CA SER A 2 -32.68 14.54 20.52
C SER A 2 -31.99 13.47 19.69
N THR A 3 -31.01 13.85 18.85
CA THR A 3 -30.23 12.92 18.08
C THR A 3 -29.32 12.13 19.04
N ASP A 4 -29.39 10.79 19.00
CA ASP A 4 -28.50 9.91 19.77
C ASP A 4 -27.06 10.17 19.33
N PRO A 5 -26.18 10.77 20.14
CA PRO A 5 -24.85 11.17 19.71
C PRO A 5 -23.98 9.93 19.43
N GLN A 6 -23.12 10.06 18.44
CA GLN A 6 -22.16 9.01 18.11
C GLN A 6 -20.73 9.53 18.11
N SER A 7 -19.78 8.68 18.47
CA SER A 7 -18.35 8.99 18.49
C SER A 7 -17.52 7.73 18.24
N ARG A 8 -16.32 7.91 17.72
CA ARG A 8 -15.31 6.85 17.65
C ARG A 8 -14.52 6.73 18.96
N LYS A 9 -14.55 7.79 19.78
CA LYS A 9 -13.83 7.90 21.06
C LYS A 9 -14.80 8.11 22.20
N TRP A 10 -14.71 7.26 23.21
CA TRP A 10 -15.53 7.35 24.42
C TRP A 10 -14.65 7.25 25.65
N ALA A 11 -14.92 8.11 26.63
CA ALA A 11 -14.40 8.01 27.98
C ALA A 11 -15.53 7.58 28.91
N LEU A 12 -15.27 6.58 29.75
CA LEU A 12 -16.24 6.07 30.72
C LEU A 12 -15.61 6.10 32.11
N VAL A 13 -16.44 6.37 33.10
CA VAL A 13 -16.11 6.24 34.51
C VAL A 13 -17.17 5.41 35.20
N ILE A 14 -16.77 4.35 35.88
CA ILE A 14 -17.69 3.47 36.63
C ILE A 14 -17.34 3.54 38.10
N ASN A 15 -18.19 4.10 38.92
CA ASN A 15 -18.03 4.16 40.35
C ASN A 15 -18.38 2.81 40.99
N ASN A 16 -17.53 2.35 41.92
CA ASN A 16 -17.67 1.08 42.62
C ASN A 16 -18.08 -0.09 41.68
N PRO A 17 -17.30 -0.37 40.63
CA PRO A 17 -17.70 -1.28 39.56
C PRO A 17 -18.09 -2.67 40.06
N LYS A 18 -17.46 -3.18 41.12
CA LYS A 18 -17.77 -4.48 41.73
C LYS A 18 -19.20 -4.55 42.29
N ASP A 19 -19.72 -3.47 42.82
CA ASP A 19 -21.09 -3.41 43.34
C ASP A 19 -22.13 -3.57 42.23
N CYS A 20 -21.71 -3.35 40.99
CA CYS A 20 -22.56 -3.49 39.80
C CYS A 20 -22.24 -4.77 39.00
N GLY A 21 -21.44 -5.67 39.52
CA GLY A 21 -20.99 -6.88 38.83
C GLY A 21 -20.08 -6.60 37.64
N LEU A 22 -19.31 -5.51 37.68
CA LEU A 22 -18.41 -5.05 36.64
C LEU A 22 -16.96 -5.03 37.19
N ASP A 23 -16.39 -6.22 37.45
CA ASP A 23 -14.95 -6.35 37.62
C ASP A 23 -14.20 -6.14 36.30
N HIS A 24 -12.88 -6.12 36.32
CA HIS A 24 -12.07 -5.87 35.13
C HIS A 24 -12.38 -6.86 34.00
N ASP A 25 -12.53 -8.15 34.30
CA ASP A 25 -12.80 -9.17 33.29
C ASP A 25 -14.14 -8.93 32.61
N ALA A 26 -15.19 -8.65 33.40
CA ALA A 26 -16.51 -8.34 32.86
C ALA A 26 -16.52 -7.03 32.03
N ILE A 27 -15.73 -6.03 32.43
CA ILE A 27 -15.56 -4.80 31.67
C ILE A 27 -14.87 -5.09 30.34
N ILE A 28 -13.77 -5.85 30.34
CA ILE A 28 -12.99 -6.22 29.16
C ILE A 28 -13.86 -7.02 28.17
N GLU A 29 -14.60 -8.01 28.64
CA GLU A 29 -15.53 -8.79 27.80
C GLU A 29 -16.58 -7.89 27.12
N LYS A 30 -17.17 -6.96 27.86
CA LYS A 30 -18.14 -6.02 27.31
C LYS A 30 -17.52 -5.03 26.31
N LEU A 31 -16.26 -4.60 26.53
CA LEU A 31 -15.54 -3.73 25.60
C LEU A 31 -15.26 -4.44 24.27
N HIS A 32 -14.86 -5.72 24.29
CA HIS A 32 -14.64 -6.51 23.07
C HIS A 32 -15.87 -6.63 22.18
N LEU A 33 -17.09 -6.60 22.73
CA LEU A 33 -18.32 -6.61 21.95
C LEU A 33 -18.50 -5.36 21.03
N PHE A 34 -17.76 -4.29 21.24
CA PHE A 34 -17.73 -3.13 20.34
C PHE A 34 -16.77 -3.33 19.15
N ARG A 35 -15.96 -4.41 19.14
CA ARG A 35 -14.86 -4.63 18.17
C ARG A 35 -13.95 -3.40 18.13
N PRO A 36 -13.35 -3.03 19.27
CA PRO A 36 -12.52 -1.84 19.37
C PRO A 36 -11.21 -2.04 18.62
N ALA A 37 -10.63 -0.94 18.13
CA ALA A 37 -9.24 -0.92 17.67
C ALA A 37 -8.28 -0.78 18.87
N TYR A 38 -8.70 0.01 19.88
CA TYR A 38 -7.93 0.22 21.09
C TYR A 38 -8.84 0.52 22.27
N PHE A 39 -8.49 0.05 23.44
CA PHE A 39 -9.02 0.54 24.72
C PHE A 39 -8.00 0.36 25.82
N CYS A 40 -8.12 1.19 26.85
CA CYS A 40 -7.40 1.00 28.10
C CYS A 40 -8.30 1.30 29.30
N LEU A 41 -7.95 0.75 30.45
CA LEU A 41 -8.64 0.99 31.71
C LEU A 41 -7.64 0.95 32.88
N ALA A 42 -7.96 1.67 33.95
CA ALA A 42 -7.27 1.63 35.23
C ALA A 42 -8.19 2.10 36.35
N ASP A 43 -7.87 1.67 37.56
CA ASP A 43 -8.63 2.05 38.74
C ASP A 43 -8.03 3.26 39.47
N GLU A 44 -8.90 4.01 40.10
CA GLU A 44 -8.57 5.22 40.84
C GLU A 44 -9.42 5.29 42.12
N ILE A 45 -8.84 5.84 43.18
CA ILE A 45 -9.58 6.19 44.40
C ILE A 45 -9.65 7.70 44.48
N GLY A 46 -10.85 8.24 44.27
CA GLY A 46 -11.08 9.69 44.31
C GLY A 46 -10.84 10.32 45.67
N GLU A 47 -10.72 11.65 45.73
CA GLU A 47 -10.48 12.41 46.97
C GLU A 47 -11.47 12.11 48.07
N SER A 48 -12.70 11.73 47.73
CA SER A 48 -13.78 11.30 48.65
C SER A 48 -13.69 9.82 49.09
N GLY A 49 -12.63 9.10 48.68
CA GLY A 49 -12.49 7.68 48.95
C GLY A 49 -13.31 6.75 48.01
N THR A 50 -14.00 7.31 47.03
CA THR A 50 -14.81 6.51 46.07
C THR A 50 -13.87 5.77 45.13
N TYR A 51 -14.00 4.45 45.03
CA TYR A 51 -13.30 3.62 44.06
C TYR A 51 -14.00 3.69 42.69
N HIS A 52 -13.26 3.92 41.63
CA HIS A 52 -13.83 3.97 40.27
C HIS A 52 -12.81 3.50 39.23
N THR A 53 -13.34 2.98 38.11
CA THR A 53 -12.56 2.56 36.94
C THR A 53 -12.72 3.59 35.84
N HIS A 54 -11.60 4.13 35.37
CA HIS A 54 -11.50 4.94 34.17
C HIS A 54 -11.29 4.03 32.95
N ILE A 55 -12.04 4.29 31.87
CA ILE A 55 -11.96 3.53 30.63
C ILE A 55 -11.86 4.52 29.47
N TYR A 56 -10.96 4.28 28.55
CA TYR A 56 -10.93 4.91 27.24
C TYR A 56 -11.14 3.85 26.16
N LEU A 57 -12.00 4.17 25.17
CA LEU A 57 -12.37 3.29 24.07
C LEU A 57 -12.24 4.03 22.74
N PHE A 58 -11.50 3.45 21.79
CA PHE A 58 -11.43 3.89 20.40
C PHE A 58 -11.91 2.79 19.45
N SER A 59 -12.72 3.19 18.46
CA SER A 59 -13.19 2.30 17.39
C SER A 59 -13.09 3.01 16.04
N HIS A 60 -12.72 2.28 14.99
CA HIS A 60 -12.67 2.80 13.61
C HIS A 60 -14.05 3.24 13.11
N SER A 61 -15.13 2.65 13.61
CA SER A 61 -16.50 3.03 13.29
C SER A 61 -17.17 3.75 14.46
N PRO A 62 -17.96 4.83 14.22
CA PRO A 62 -18.66 5.53 15.28
C PRO A 62 -19.63 4.60 16.03
N ILE A 63 -19.62 4.67 17.35
CA ILE A 63 -20.53 3.95 18.25
C ILE A 63 -21.52 4.97 18.81
N ARG A 64 -22.81 4.61 18.87
CA ARG A 64 -23.86 5.45 19.44
C ARG A 64 -23.75 5.47 20.96
N PHE A 65 -24.06 6.62 21.56
CA PHE A 65 -24.09 6.78 23.00
C PHE A 65 -25.03 5.76 23.67
N SER A 66 -26.24 5.56 23.12
CA SER A 66 -27.19 4.58 23.64
C SER A 66 -26.63 3.17 23.65
N THR A 67 -25.81 2.79 22.65
CA THR A 67 -25.17 1.48 22.59
C THR A 67 -24.13 1.30 23.70
N VAL A 68 -23.34 2.35 23.99
CA VAL A 68 -22.36 2.33 25.09
C VAL A 68 -23.12 2.31 26.42
N LYS A 69 -24.15 3.15 26.60
CA LYS A 69 -24.95 3.24 27.83
C LYS A 69 -25.68 1.95 28.15
N ASN A 70 -26.21 1.26 27.14
CA ASN A 70 -26.89 -0.02 27.33
C ASN A 70 -25.97 -1.13 27.83
N ARG A 71 -24.68 -1.09 27.43
CA ARG A 71 -23.67 -2.09 27.89
C ARG A 71 -23.10 -1.76 29.26
N PHE A 72 -22.97 -0.48 29.56
CA PHE A 72 -22.48 0.04 30.82
C PHE A 72 -23.50 0.99 31.48
N PRO A 73 -24.63 0.47 31.95
CA PRO A 73 -25.69 1.31 32.52
C PRO A 73 -25.26 2.23 33.68
N PRO A 74 -24.37 1.77 34.61
CA PRO A 74 -23.94 2.62 35.73
C PRO A 74 -22.87 3.66 35.34
N ALA A 75 -22.22 3.50 34.14
CA ALA A 75 -21.12 4.37 33.74
C ALA A 75 -21.58 5.83 33.49
N HIS A 76 -20.76 6.77 33.92
CA HIS A 76 -20.69 8.09 33.35
C HIS A 76 -19.96 8.01 32.02
N ILE A 77 -20.52 8.56 30.93
CA ILE A 77 -20.03 8.39 29.58
C ILE A 77 -19.94 9.73 28.87
N GLU A 78 -18.77 10.05 28.35
CA GLU A 78 -18.49 11.26 27.58
C GLU A 78 -17.78 10.95 26.26
N LYS A 79 -17.95 11.83 25.27
CA LYS A 79 -17.08 11.80 24.10
C LYS A 79 -15.67 12.18 24.54
N ALA A 80 -14.71 11.27 24.34
CA ALA A 80 -13.32 11.58 24.69
C ALA A 80 -12.78 12.67 23.76
N LEU A 81 -12.11 13.65 24.35
CA LEU A 81 -11.39 14.72 23.68
C LEU A 81 -9.90 14.37 23.58
N GLY A 82 -9.19 15.09 22.70
CA GLY A 82 -7.75 14.84 22.48
C GLY A 82 -7.44 13.55 21.73
N THR A 83 -6.16 13.17 21.71
CA THR A 83 -5.66 11.96 21.06
C THR A 83 -5.81 10.73 21.94
N SER A 84 -5.73 9.53 21.36
CA SER A 84 -5.71 8.27 22.12
C SER A 84 -4.54 8.21 23.10
N MET A 85 -3.38 8.73 22.70
CA MET A 85 -2.22 8.83 23.58
C MET A 85 -2.50 9.73 24.80
N GLU A 86 -3.11 10.91 24.61
CA GLU A 86 -3.45 11.80 25.72
C GLU A 86 -4.49 11.20 26.69
N ASN A 87 -5.45 10.42 26.14
CA ASN A 87 -6.42 9.70 26.96
C ASN A 87 -5.79 8.51 27.69
N ARG A 88 -4.87 7.78 27.05
CA ARG A 88 -4.06 6.73 27.69
C ARG A 88 -3.25 7.32 28.85
N ASP A 89 -2.55 8.43 28.60
CA ASP A 89 -1.76 9.13 29.64
C ASP A 89 -2.64 9.57 30.80
N TYR A 90 -3.89 9.99 30.53
CA TYR A 90 -4.84 10.32 31.59
C TYR A 90 -5.24 9.10 32.41
N VAL A 91 -5.53 7.98 31.76
CA VAL A 91 -5.92 6.72 32.44
C VAL A 91 -4.77 6.18 33.29
N THR A 92 -3.54 6.19 32.74
CA THR A 92 -2.32 5.72 33.45
C THR A 92 -1.74 6.73 34.42
N LYS A 93 -2.26 7.97 34.44
CA LYS A 93 -1.68 9.11 35.16
C LYS A 93 -0.20 9.37 34.80
N SER A 94 0.16 9.13 33.53
CA SER A 94 1.49 9.38 32.98
C SER A 94 1.59 10.73 32.25
N GLY A 95 2.71 11.01 31.60
CA GLY A 95 2.93 12.22 30.84
C GLY A 95 2.70 13.49 31.67
N LYS A 96 1.85 14.40 31.21
CA LYS A 96 1.53 15.65 31.92
C LYS A 96 0.81 15.44 33.28
N TRP A 97 0.30 14.25 33.54
CA TRP A 97 -0.43 13.93 34.76
C TRP A 97 0.45 13.34 35.86
N ALA A 98 1.66 12.86 35.54
CA ALA A 98 2.56 12.15 36.44
C ALA A 98 2.97 12.97 37.71
N ASN A 99 3.01 14.30 37.59
CA ASN A 99 3.40 15.20 38.68
C ASN A 99 2.20 16.00 39.23
N THR A 100 1.01 15.49 39.08
CA THR A 100 -0.21 16.14 39.61
C THR A 100 -0.79 15.34 40.77
N LYS A 101 -1.63 15.97 41.61
CA LYS A 101 -2.39 15.28 42.66
C LYS A 101 -3.19 14.07 42.15
N LYS A 102 -3.54 14.05 40.83
CA LYS A 102 -4.22 12.93 40.21
C LYS A 102 -3.37 11.67 40.07
N ALA A 103 -2.05 11.78 40.14
CA ALA A 103 -1.16 10.61 40.17
C ALA A 103 -1.26 9.83 41.48
N GLU A 104 -1.54 10.54 42.60
CA GLU A 104 -1.65 9.94 43.94
C GLU A 104 -2.95 9.11 44.10
N THR A 105 -3.93 9.29 43.24
CA THR A 105 -5.22 8.58 43.28
C THR A 105 -5.22 7.26 42.53
N SER A 106 -4.19 7.00 41.72
CA SER A 106 -4.07 5.77 40.90
C SER A 106 -3.85 4.53 41.79
N VAL A 107 -4.56 3.46 41.48
CA VAL A 107 -4.35 2.15 42.14
C VAL A 107 -3.31 1.36 41.33
N ALA A 108 -2.24 0.97 41.98
CA ALA A 108 -1.16 0.23 41.33
C ALA A 108 -1.65 -1.11 40.75
N ASP A 109 -1.00 -1.54 39.68
CA ASP A 109 -1.22 -2.85 39.02
C ASP A 109 -2.64 -3.10 38.49
N THR A 110 -3.42 -2.03 38.28
CA THR A 110 -4.79 -2.13 37.70
C THR A 110 -4.88 -1.72 36.25
N PHE A 111 -3.80 -1.21 35.66
CA PHE A 111 -3.80 -0.81 34.24
C PHE A 111 -3.86 -2.02 33.32
N PHE A 112 -4.77 -1.94 32.36
CA PHE A 112 -4.89 -2.90 31.26
C PHE A 112 -5.10 -2.15 29.95
N GLU A 113 -4.49 -2.62 28.86
CA GLU A 113 -4.75 -2.09 27.51
C GLU A 113 -4.85 -3.22 26.49
N PHE A 114 -5.62 -2.96 25.43
CA PHE A 114 -5.85 -3.85 24.29
C PHE A 114 -5.61 -3.07 22.99
N GLY A 115 -4.86 -3.69 22.07
CA GLY A 115 -4.48 -3.10 20.79
C GLY A 115 -3.29 -2.16 20.90
N GLU A 116 -2.92 -1.56 19.79
CA GLU A 116 -1.90 -0.51 19.74
C GLU A 116 -2.54 0.87 19.85
N VAL A 117 -1.86 1.81 20.47
CA VAL A 117 -2.37 3.18 20.60
C VAL A 117 -2.47 3.80 19.21
N PRO A 118 -3.67 4.20 18.75
CA PRO A 118 -3.86 4.75 17.42
C PRO A 118 -3.02 6.00 17.18
N SER A 119 -2.45 6.10 15.98
CA SER A 119 -1.80 7.33 15.54
C SER A 119 -2.82 8.45 15.28
N PRO A 120 -2.43 9.72 15.34
CA PRO A 120 -3.34 10.83 15.01
C PRO A 120 -3.97 10.71 13.62
N ALA A 121 -3.22 10.22 12.61
CA ALA A 121 -3.73 10.00 11.25
C ALA A 121 -4.82 8.91 11.21
N GLU A 122 -4.65 7.83 11.98
CA GLU A 122 -5.63 6.77 12.12
C GLU A 122 -6.91 7.26 12.80
N GLU A 123 -6.78 8.09 13.84
CA GLU A 123 -7.92 8.68 14.55
C GLU A 123 -8.74 9.61 13.67
N ASP A 124 -8.08 10.44 12.87
CA ASP A 124 -8.75 11.43 12.00
C ASP A 124 -9.47 10.77 10.84
N SER A 125 -8.84 9.80 10.21
CA SER A 125 -9.36 9.14 9.00
C SER A 125 -9.09 7.64 8.95
N PRO A 126 -9.69 6.82 9.83
CA PRO A 126 -9.39 5.38 9.90
C PRO A 126 -9.60 4.65 8.57
N ALA A 127 -10.59 5.09 7.78
CA ALA A 127 -10.85 4.50 6.46
C ALA A 127 -9.73 4.78 5.45
N MET A 128 -9.17 6.00 5.50
CA MET A 128 -8.05 6.38 4.62
C MET A 128 -6.76 5.75 5.08
N TYR A 129 -6.52 5.69 6.38
CA TYR A 129 -5.37 4.99 6.95
C TYR A 129 -5.36 3.50 6.56
N ALA A 130 -6.49 2.83 6.71
CA ALA A 130 -6.64 1.44 6.26
C ALA A 130 -6.44 1.28 4.74
N LEU A 131 -6.90 2.25 3.93
CA LEU A 131 -6.68 2.26 2.49
C LEU A 131 -5.20 2.37 2.15
N MET A 132 -4.46 3.26 2.82
CA MET A 132 -3.00 3.38 2.63
C MET A 132 -2.32 2.04 2.91
N GLY A 133 -2.63 1.39 4.03
CA GLY A 133 -2.10 0.07 4.36
C GLY A 133 -2.40 -1.00 3.30
N CYS A 134 -3.61 -1.02 2.74
CA CYS A 134 -3.97 -1.93 1.65
C CYS A 134 -3.12 -1.67 0.38
N VAL A 135 -2.91 -0.41 0.03
CA VAL A 135 -2.10 -0.03 -1.14
C VAL A 135 -0.62 -0.36 -0.91
N GLU A 136 -0.08 -0.11 0.26
CA GLU A 136 1.31 -0.42 0.65
C GLU A 136 1.59 -1.93 0.63
N GLN A 137 0.60 -2.75 1.02
CA GLN A 137 0.64 -4.21 0.93
C GLN A 137 0.50 -4.74 -0.50
N GLY A 138 0.30 -3.88 -1.50
CA GLY A 138 0.18 -4.26 -2.90
C GLY A 138 -1.18 -4.83 -3.31
N MET A 139 -2.22 -4.68 -2.48
CA MET A 139 -3.57 -5.15 -2.82
C MET A 139 -4.07 -4.49 -4.12
N THR A 140 -4.71 -5.28 -4.97
CA THR A 140 -5.36 -4.79 -6.19
C THR A 140 -6.61 -3.96 -5.86
N ASN A 141 -7.05 -3.12 -6.79
CA ASN A 141 -8.29 -2.34 -6.61
C ASN A 141 -9.51 -3.24 -6.36
N ALA A 142 -9.54 -4.41 -7.00
CA ALA A 142 -10.62 -5.38 -6.80
C ALA A 142 -10.64 -5.96 -5.37
N GLU A 143 -9.47 -6.27 -4.81
CA GLU A 143 -9.34 -6.74 -3.42
C GLU A 143 -9.72 -5.64 -2.43
N ILE A 144 -9.26 -4.41 -2.65
CA ILE A 144 -9.60 -3.24 -1.82
C ILE A 144 -11.13 -3.03 -1.82
N VAL A 145 -11.77 -3.05 -2.99
CA VAL A 145 -13.23 -2.88 -3.10
C VAL A 145 -13.99 -4.06 -2.46
N ARG A 146 -13.50 -5.30 -2.59
CA ARG A 146 -14.11 -6.45 -1.90
C ARG A 146 -14.01 -6.32 -0.39
N SER A 147 -12.89 -5.84 0.13
CA SER A 147 -12.72 -5.61 1.57
C SER A 147 -13.60 -4.48 2.09
N LYS A 148 -13.77 -3.41 1.30
CA LYS A 148 -14.58 -2.24 1.65
C LYS A 148 -15.31 -1.67 0.43
N PRO A 149 -16.57 -2.11 0.16
CA PRO A 149 -17.33 -1.72 -1.04
C PRO A 149 -17.51 -0.22 -1.25
N SER A 150 -17.45 0.59 -0.17
CA SER A 150 -17.55 2.06 -0.28
C SER A 150 -16.40 2.70 -1.09
N PHE A 151 -15.30 1.98 -1.31
CA PHE A 151 -14.21 2.45 -2.18
C PHE A 151 -14.46 2.26 -3.67
N ALA A 152 -15.53 1.55 -4.07
CA ALA A 152 -15.86 1.34 -5.49
C ALA A 152 -16.00 2.66 -6.29
N PHE A 153 -16.48 3.73 -5.64
CA PHE A 153 -16.62 5.06 -6.24
C PHE A 153 -15.35 5.92 -6.18
N LYS A 154 -14.23 5.38 -5.67
CA LYS A 154 -12.97 6.09 -5.47
C LYS A 154 -11.78 5.44 -6.18
N LEU A 155 -12.01 4.61 -7.19
CA LEU A 155 -10.95 3.85 -7.89
C LEU A 155 -9.85 4.76 -8.43
N LYS A 156 -10.21 5.90 -9.03
CA LYS A 156 -9.24 6.87 -9.52
C LYS A 156 -8.33 7.39 -8.41
N ASN A 157 -8.88 7.71 -7.24
CA ASN A 157 -8.10 8.19 -6.09
C ASN A 157 -7.17 7.09 -5.53
N ILE A 158 -7.59 5.82 -5.62
CA ILE A 158 -6.75 4.67 -5.23
C ILE A 158 -5.57 4.53 -6.18
N ASP A 159 -5.80 4.69 -7.49
CA ASP A 159 -4.73 4.65 -8.50
C ASP A 159 -3.74 5.80 -8.30
N GLU A 160 -4.22 7.03 -8.07
CA GLU A 160 -3.37 8.19 -7.78
C GLU A 160 -2.56 8.02 -6.49
N LEU A 161 -3.15 7.45 -5.43
CA LEU A 161 -2.45 7.12 -4.19
C LEU A 161 -1.36 6.07 -4.44
N ARG A 162 -1.67 5.01 -5.19
CA ARG A 162 -0.71 3.97 -5.59
C ARG A 162 0.47 4.55 -6.36
N ASP A 163 0.19 5.39 -7.36
CA ASP A 163 1.23 6.06 -8.15
C ASP A 163 2.12 6.94 -7.27
N THR A 164 1.54 7.65 -6.30
CA THR A 164 2.28 8.49 -5.35
C THR A 164 3.23 7.67 -4.48
N ILE A 165 2.74 6.57 -3.89
CA ILE A 165 3.54 5.67 -3.05
C ILE A 165 4.66 5.00 -3.87
N GLN A 166 4.34 4.56 -5.10
CA GLN A 166 5.32 3.97 -6.01
C GLN A 166 6.39 5.00 -6.42
N ALA A 167 6.00 6.24 -6.72
CA ALA A 167 6.94 7.31 -7.05
C ALA A 167 7.90 7.56 -5.90
N GLU A 168 7.42 7.66 -4.68
CA GLU A 168 8.29 7.86 -3.51
C GLU A 168 9.33 6.75 -3.36
N ARG A 169 8.93 5.49 -3.57
CA ARG A 169 9.81 4.32 -3.43
C ARG A 169 10.82 4.22 -4.56
N HIS A 170 10.39 4.39 -5.81
CA HIS A 170 11.19 4.07 -7.00
C HIS A 170 11.93 5.26 -7.61
N MET A 171 11.63 6.51 -7.20
CA MET A 171 12.38 7.68 -7.68
C MET A 171 13.65 7.97 -6.86
N LYS A 172 13.84 7.28 -5.74
CA LYS A 172 15.01 7.48 -4.86
C LYS A 172 16.17 6.51 -5.15
N GLU A 173 15.90 5.40 -5.83
CA GLU A 173 16.86 4.30 -6.00
C GLU A 173 16.92 3.81 -7.44
N ASN A 174 18.09 3.30 -7.84
CA ASN A 174 18.26 2.65 -9.12
C ASN A 174 17.52 1.30 -9.15
N ARG A 175 16.93 0.96 -10.30
CA ARG A 175 16.20 -0.30 -10.51
C ARG A 175 17.15 -1.41 -10.96
N PRO A 176 17.14 -2.61 -10.38
CA PRO A 176 17.96 -3.74 -10.83
C PRO A 176 17.37 -4.37 -12.11
N ILE A 177 17.54 -3.70 -13.26
CA ILE A 177 16.92 -4.12 -14.53
C ILE A 177 17.64 -5.32 -15.16
N ARG A 178 16.84 -6.29 -15.64
CA ARG A 178 17.25 -7.39 -16.52
C ARG A 178 16.48 -7.32 -17.84
N VAL A 179 17.21 -7.33 -18.95
CA VAL A 179 16.66 -7.20 -20.30
C VAL A 179 16.90 -8.47 -21.09
N TYR A 180 15.84 -9.00 -21.70
CA TYR A 180 15.83 -10.20 -22.53
C TYR A 180 15.34 -9.86 -23.92
N TYR A 181 16.06 -10.29 -24.96
CA TYR A 181 15.66 -10.17 -26.35
C TYR A 181 15.25 -11.54 -26.88
N LEU A 182 13.96 -11.70 -27.23
CA LEU A 182 13.41 -12.95 -27.76
C LEU A 182 13.08 -12.78 -29.24
N TYR A 183 13.70 -13.56 -30.11
CA TYR A 183 13.44 -13.44 -31.55
C TYR A 183 13.14 -14.79 -32.21
N GLY A 184 12.56 -14.73 -33.41
CA GLY A 184 12.21 -15.89 -34.23
C GLY A 184 10.81 -15.78 -34.83
N ASP A 185 10.42 -16.77 -35.61
CA ASP A 185 9.16 -16.78 -36.38
C ASP A 185 7.91 -16.48 -35.54
N SER A 186 6.90 -15.96 -36.19
CA SER A 186 5.59 -15.77 -35.56
C SER A 186 5.00 -17.12 -35.15
N GLY A 187 4.29 -17.14 -33.98
CA GLY A 187 3.66 -18.34 -33.45
C GLY A 187 4.59 -19.36 -32.80
N THR A 188 5.86 -19.01 -32.53
CA THR A 188 6.83 -19.88 -31.82
C THR A 188 6.72 -19.84 -30.30
N GLY A 189 5.79 -19.05 -29.74
CA GLY A 189 5.49 -19.04 -28.30
C GLY A 189 6.29 -18.01 -27.49
N LYS A 190 6.92 -17.02 -28.10
CA LYS A 190 7.69 -15.96 -27.40
C LYS A 190 6.88 -15.28 -26.29
N THR A 191 5.78 -14.66 -26.63
CA THR A 191 4.89 -13.98 -25.66
C THR A 191 4.27 -14.96 -24.67
N TYR A 192 3.87 -16.16 -25.14
CA TYR A 192 3.31 -17.19 -24.26
C TYR A 192 4.31 -17.58 -23.15
N SER A 193 5.57 -17.77 -23.49
CA SER A 193 6.60 -18.13 -22.49
C SER A 193 6.79 -17.07 -21.40
N ILE A 194 6.68 -15.79 -21.75
CA ILE A 194 6.74 -14.67 -20.81
C ILE A 194 5.53 -14.70 -19.87
N LEU A 195 4.31 -14.79 -20.44
CA LEU A 195 3.09 -14.79 -19.65
C LEU A 195 2.97 -16.02 -18.74
N ALA A 196 3.39 -17.20 -19.24
CA ALA A 196 3.41 -18.42 -18.44
C ALA A 196 4.41 -18.36 -17.27
N LYS A 197 5.54 -17.65 -17.47
CA LYS A 197 6.60 -17.52 -16.46
C LYS A 197 6.24 -16.51 -15.35
N HIS A 198 5.59 -15.40 -15.70
CA HIS A 198 5.42 -14.28 -14.79
C HIS A 198 3.97 -14.05 -14.33
N GLY A 199 2.98 -14.69 -14.96
CA GLY A 199 1.57 -14.35 -14.80
C GLY A 199 1.18 -13.11 -15.61
N ALA A 200 0.03 -13.13 -16.26
CA ALA A 200 -0.41 -12.03 -17.13
C ALA A 200 -0.62 -10.71 -16.36
N GLU A 201 -1.01 -10.79 -15.10
CA GLU A 201 -1.26 -9.66 -14.20
C GLU A 201 0.02 -8.88 -13.86
N ASN A 202 1.18 -9.52 -13.89
CA ASN A 202 2.48 -8.94 -13.59
C ASN A 202 3.20 -8.38 -14.82
N VAL A 203 2.58 -8.50 -16.01
CA VAL A 203 3.18 -8.15 -17.29
C VAL A 203 2.44 -6.98 -17.94
N CYS A 204 3.13 -5.87 -18.16
CA CYS A 204 2.64 -4.80 -19.03
C CYS A 204 3.18 -5.00 -20.44
N ARG A 205 2.28 -5.15 -21.42
CA ARG A 205 2.61 -5.36 -22.83
C ARG A 205 2.47 -4.06 -23.59
N ILE A 206 3.51 -3.64 -24.28
CA ILE A 206 3.50 -2.53 -25.24
C ILE A 206 3.37 -3.11 -26.64
N THR A 207 2.19 -2.97 -27.21
CA THR A 207 1.82 -3.46 -28.54
C THR A 207 1.58 -2.35 -29.55
N ASP A 208 1.44 -1.10 -29.07
CA ASP A 208 1.32 0.09 -29.87
C ASP A 208 2.44 1.08 -29.54
N TYR A 209 3.19 1.43 -30.55
CA TYR A 209 4.33 2.34 -30.43
C TYR A 209 3.98 3.81 -30.71
N GLY A 210 2.68 4.12 -30.93
CA GLY A 210 2.14 5.48 -31.00
C GLY A 210 2.61 6.33 -32.20
N GLY A 211 3.34 5.75 -33.13
CA GLY A 211 3.86 6.46 -34.31
C GLY A 211 4.60 7.75 -33.94
N ARG A 212 4.17 8.90 -34.52
CA ARG A 212 4.79 10.22 -34.25
C ARG A 212 4.63 10.73 -32.81
N ASN A 213 3.66 10.19 -32.06
CA ASN A 213 3.38 10.62 -30.69
C ASN A 213 4.22 9.85 -29.64
N GLY A 214 4.98 8.85 -30.06
CA GLY A 214 5.78 8.01 -29.18
C GLY A 214 4.95 7.00 -28.36
N VAL A 215 5.65 6.17 -27.61
CA VAL A 215 5.03 5.16 -26.75
C VAL A 215 4.27 5.79 -25.60
N ARG A 216 3.08 5.26 -25.32
CA ARG A 216 2.28 5.62 -24.15
C ARG A 216 2.11 4.42 -23.22
N PHE A 217 2.27 4.68 -21.94
CA PHE A 217 2.20 3.68 -20.89
C PHE A 217 0.88 3.75 -20.09
N ASP A 218 -0.23 4.06 -20.77
CA ASP A 218 -1.55 4.20 -20.14
C ASP A 218 -2.00 2.93 -19.40
N ALA A 219 -1.62 1.75 -19.91
CA ALA A 219 -1.92 0.45 -19.31
C ALA A 219 -0.92 0.01 -18.22
N TYR A 220 0.11 0.79 -17.95
CA TYR A 220 1.08 0.46 -16.93
C TYR A 220 0.58 0.89 -15.55
N HIS A 221 0.52 -0.06 -14.61
CA HIS A 221 0.06 0.14 -13.23
C HIS A 221 1.08 -0.39 -12.20
N GLY A 222 2.39 -0.31 -12.53
CA GLY A 222 3.45 -0.77 -11.64
C GLY A 222 3.83 -2.25 -11.80
N GLN A 223 3.47 -2.90 -12.92
CA GLN A 223 3.87 -4.27 -13.19
C GLN A 223 5.40 -4.42 -13.15
N SER A 224 5.88 -5.53 -12.62
CA SER A 224 7.31 -5.82 -12.49
C SER A 224 7.97 -6.21 -13.82
N VAL A 225 7.19 -6.55 -14.83
CA VAL A 225 7.64 -6.98 -16.15
C VAL A 225 7.06 -6.08 -17.23
N LEU A 226 7.95 -5.55 -18.09
CA LEU A 226 7.58 -4.77 -19.27
C LEU A 226 7.94 -5.56 -20.52
N VAL A 227 7.05 -5.62 -21.51
CA VAL A 227 7.27 -6.31 -22.78
C VAL A 227 7.04 -5.37 -23.94
N PHE A 228 8.05 -5.17 -24.78
CA PHE A 228 7.93 -4.54 -26.10
C PHE A 228 7.67 -5.64 -27.14
N GLU A 229 6.44 -5.67 -27.71
CA GLU A 229 6.04 -6.74 -28.64
C GLU A 229 6.23 -6.36 -30.10
N GLU A 230 6.59 -7.36 -30.91
CA GLU A 230 6.75 -7.21 -32.38
C GLU A 230 7.70 -6.02 -32.70
N PHE A 231 8.80 -5.94 -31.96
CA PHE A 231 9.74 -4.82 -32.04
C PHE A 231 10.58 -4.88 -33.32
N HIS A 232 10.59 -3.77 -34.09
CA HIS A 232 11.34 -3.58 -35.32
C HIS A 232 11.90 -2.16 -35.42
N SER A 233 12.57 -1.71 -34.35
CA SER A 233 13.16 -0.36 -34.28
C SER A 233 12.14 0.81 -34.42
N GLN A 234 10.87 0.58 -34.07
CA GLN A 234 9.81 1.60 -34.18
C GLN A 234 9.96 2.72 -33.13
N ILE A 235 10.65 2.45 -32.04
CA ILE A 235 10.97 3.44 -31.00
C ILE A 235 12.36 4.02 -31.31
N PRO A 236 12.55 5.35 -31.23
CA PRO A 236 13.89 5.92 -31.32
C PRO A 236 14.83 5.27 -30.30
N ILE A 237 16.04 4.92 -30.76
CA ILE A 237 17.01 4.21 -29.91
C ILE A 237 17.32 4.95 -28.61
N THR A 238 17.33 6.29 -28.65
CA THR A 238 17.53 7.15 -27.48
C THR A 238 16.43 6.97 -26.41
N ALA A 239 15.19 6.75 -26.83
CA ALA A 239 14.09 6.46 -25.92
C ALA A 239 14.21 5.04 -25.35
N MET A 240 14.59 4.05 -26.19
CA MET A 240 14.86 2.69 -25.71
C MET A 240 15.98 2.66 -24.70
N LEU A 241 17.05 3.43 -24.88
CA LEU A 241 18.15 3.54 -23.91
C LEU A 241 17.63 3.92 -22.52
N ASN A 242 16.68 4.87 -22.46
CA ASN A 242 16.06 5.28 -21.19
C ASN A 242 15.17 4.18 -20.58
N TYR A 243 14.35 3.51 -21.40
CA TYR A 243 13.46 2.43 -20.90
C TYR A 243 14.24 1.21 -20.39
N LEU A 244 15.42 0.96 -20.94
CA LEU A 244 16.28 -0.17 -20.56
C LEU A 244 17.32 0.20 -19.49
N ASP A 245 17.35 1.45 -19.02
CA ASP A 245 18.33 1.88 -18.02
C ASP A 245 17.86 1.64 -16.59
N ILE A 246 18.84 1.56 -15.69
CA ILE A 246 18.62 1.33 -14.26
C ILE A 246 18.08 2.57 -13.52
N TYR A 247 18.25 3.76 -14.07
CA TYR A 247 17.91 5.00 -13.39
C TYR A 247 16.40 5.18 -13.20
N PRO A 248 15.98 5.95 -12.17
CA PRO A 248 14.59 6.36 -12.03
C PRO A 248 14.04 7.00 -13.31
N LEU A 249 12.82 6.64 -13.68
CA LEU A 249 12.23 7.10 -14.93
C LEU A 249 10.74 7.33 -14.79
N GLN A 250 10.25 8.46 -15.36
CA GLN A 250 8.84 8.69 -15.60
C GLN A 250 8.46 8.22 -17.02
N LEU A 251 7.40 7.45 -17.11
CA LEU A 251 6.86 6.89 -18.34
C LEU A 251 5.71 7.75 -18.84
N PRO A 252 5.73 8.26 -20.09
CA PRO A 252 4.68 9.12 -20.60
C PRO A 252 3.35 8.40 -20.70
N ALA A 253 2.31 8.94 -20.08
CA ALA A 253 0.94 8.46 -20.15
C ALA A 253 -0.05 9.62 -20.37
N ARG A 254 -1.32 9.30 -20.71
CA ARG A 254 -2.27 10.29 -21.24
C ARG A 254 -2.64 11.40 -20.26
N TYR A 255 -2.77 11.11 -18.98
CA TYR A 255 -3.25 12.07 -17.96
C TYR A 255 -2.16 12.50 -16.99
N HIS A 256 -1.32 11.58 -16.58
CA HIS A 256 -0.15 11.84 -15.74
C HIS A 256 0.88 10.73 -15.98
N ASP A 257 2.14 11.09 -15.94
CA ASP A 257 3.23 10.15 -16.14
C ASP A 257 3.23 9.07 -15.05
N ARG A 258 3.62 7.86 -15.43
CA ARG A 258 3.72 6.70 -14.52
C ARG A 258 5.16 6.51 -14.07
N THR A 259 5.36 6.15 -12.81
CA THR A 259 6.70 5.80 -12.32
C THR A 259 7.09 4.40 -12.77
N ALA A 260 8.25 4.25 -13.40
CA ALA A 260 8.78 2.97 -13.83
C ALA A 260 9.18 2.12 -12.61
N CYS A 261 8.46 1.03 -12.35
CA CYS A 261 8.69 0.08 -11.25
C CYS A 261 9.18 -1.30 -11.74
N TYR A 262 9.18 -1.52 -13.07
CA TYR A 262 9.61 -2.79 -13.65
C TYR A 262 11.11 -3.03 -13.43
N THR A 263 11.45 -4.28 -13.20
CA THR A 263 12.82 -4.77 -13.05
C THR A 263 13.20 -5.77 -14.14
N THR A 264 12.23 -6.24 -14.91
CA THR A 264 12.43 -7.17 -16.00
C THR A 264 11.82 -6.60 -17.29
N VAL A 265 12.60 -6.58 -18.35
CA VAL A 265 12.15 -6.11 -19.66
C VAL A 265 12.36 -7.23 -20.68
N TYR A 266 11.32 -7.52 -21.46
CA TYR A 266 11.41 -8.36 -22.65
C TYR A 266 11.19 -7.53 -23.91
N ILE A 267 11.98 -7.84 -24.95
CA ILE A 267 11.78 -7.32 -26.29
C ILE A 267 11.51 -8.55 -27.17
N THR A 268 10.31 -8.68 -27.72
CA THR A 268 10.00 -9.76 -28.66
C THR A 268 10.05 -9.25 -30.11
N SER A 269 10.64 -10.03 -31.00
CA SER A 269 10.81 -9.69 -32.41
C SER A 269 10.78 -10.93 -33.32
N ASN A 270 10.58 -10.74 -34.61
CA ASN A 270 10.80 -11.76 -35.65
C ASN A 270 12.15 -11.60 -36.34
N ILE A 271 12.88 -10.51 -36.09
CA ILE A 271 14.25 -10.35 -36.60
C ILE A 271 15.27 -10.48 -35.47
N SER A 272 16.51 -10.82 -35.82
CA SER A 272 17.61 -10.90 -34.85
C SER A 272 17.96 -9.56 -34.25
N LEU A 273 18.68 -9.55 -33.14
CA LEU A 273 19.14 -8.31 -32.50
C LEU A 273 20.02 -7.49 -33.45
N GLU A 274 20.85 -8.17 -34.22
CA GLU A 274 21.80 -7.56 -35.17
C GLU A 274 21.12 -6.88 -36.35
N GLU A 275 19.86 -7.19 -36.64
CA GLU A 275 19.07 -6.53 -37.68
C GLU A 275 18.31 -5.30 -37.17
N GLN A 276 18.31 -5.02 -35.88
CA GLN A 276 17.69 -3.83 -35.31
C GLN A 276 18.50 -2.58 -35.59
N TYR A 277 17.85 -1.46 -35.86
CA TYR A 277 18.45 -0.14 -36.05
C TYR A 277 19.60 -0.09 -37.09
N PRO A 278 19.45 -0.59 -38.33
CA PRO A 278 20.54 -0.71 -39.30
C PRO A 278 21.20 0.64 -39.65
N ASP A 279 20.43 1.74 -39.64
CA ASP A 279 20.97 3.08 -39.94
C ASP A 279 21.81 3.59 -38.78
N ILE A 280 21.39 3.40 -37.53
CA ILE A 280 22.14 3.78 -36.35
C ILE A 280 23.43 2.98 -36.21
N GLN A 281 23.40 1.69 -36.58
CA GLN A 281 24.60 0.86 -36.60
C GLN A 281 25.70 1.44 -37.54
N ARG A 282 25.27 2.06 -38.67
CA ARG A 282 26.18 2.68 -39.64
C ARG A 282 26.62 4.08 -39.26
N SER A 283 25.73 4.90 -38.70
CA SER A 283 25.97 6.32 -38.44
C SER A 283 26.38 6.64 -37.01
N GLU A 284 25.91 5.85 -36.03
CA GLU A 284 26.05 6.13 -34.59
C GLU A 284 26.43 4.86 -33.79
N LEU A 285 27.60 4.26 -34.14
CA LEU A 285 28.01 2.99 -33.62
C LEU A 285 28.03 2.92 -32.06
N GLU A 286 28.42 4.00 -31.39
CA GLU A 286 28.43 4.06 -29.92
C GLU A 286 27.03 4.02 -29.31
N THR A 287 26.05 4.64 -29.95
CA THR A 287 24.63 4.60 -29.55
C THR A 287 24.08 3.18 -29.69
N TRP A 288 24.44 2.48 -30.78
CA TRP A 288 24.11 1.07 -30.97
C TRP A 288 24.78 0.17 -29.91
N ARG A 289 26.06 0.35 -29.64
CA ARG A 289 26.76 -0.38 -28.60
C ARG A 289 26.14 -0.18 -27.22
N ALA A 290 25.69 1.05 -26.91
CA ALA A 290 25.01 1.36 -25.66
C ALA A 290 23.66 0.63 -25.54
N PHE A 291 22.89 0.49 -26.62
CA PHE A 291 21.67 -0.30 -26.67
C PHE A 291 21.97 -1.81 -26.47
N ARG A 292 22.91 -2.35 -27.24
CA ARG A 292 23.31 -3.76 -27.17
C ARG A 292 23.80 -4.16 -25.78
N ARG A 293 24.59 -3.32 -25.13
CA ARG A 293 25.11 -3.56 -23.77
C ARG A 293 23.99 -3.70 -22.71
N ARG A 294 22.84 -3.08 -22.91
CA ARG A 294 21.71 -3.17 -21.98
C ARG A 294 20.92 -4.46 -22.12
N ILE A 295 21.11 -5.22 -23.19
CA ILE A 295 20.46 -6.52 -23.40
C ILE A 295 21.34 -7.58 -22.75
N HIS A 296 20.81 -8.32 -21.79
CA HIS A 296 21.56 -9.30 -21.01
C HIS A 296 21.58 -10.68 -21.67
N THR A 297 20.44 -11.06 -22.27
CA THR A 297 20.28 -12.39 -22.86
C THR A 297 19.51 -12.28 -24.18
N VAL A 298 19.95 -13.03 -25.18
CA VAL A 298 19.28 -13.16 -26.48
C VAL A 298 18.82 -14.60 -26.62
N THR A 299 17.53 -14.82 -26.90
CA THR A 299 16.96 -16.17 -27.06
C THR A 299 16.31 -16.31 -28.43
N GLU A 300 16.75 -17.32 -29.19
CA GLU A 300 16.16 -17.68 -30.47
C GLU A 300 15.06 -18.72 -30.29
N PHE A 301 13.89 -18.43 -30.89
CA PHE A 301 12.73 -19.33 -30.93
C PHE A 301 12.55 -19.89 -32.34
N ARG A 302 12.69 -21.21 -32.51
CA ARG A 302 12.47 -21.93 -33.77
C ARG A 302 11.30 -22.89 -33.64
N ARG A 303 10.53 -23.04 -34.71
CA ARG A 303 9.40 -23.98 -34.75
C ARG A 303 9.84 -25.40 -34.46
N GLY A 304 9.18 -26.07 -33.51
CA GLY A 304 9.47 -27.47 -33.16
C GLY A 304 10.82 -27.71 -32.46
N GLN A 305 11.50 -26.65 -32.03
CA GLN A 305 12.75 -26.76 -31.28
C GLN A 305 12.64 -26.06 -29.94
N PRO A 306 13.36 -26.50 -28.90
CA PRO A 306 13.44 -25.75 -27.66
C PRO A 306 14.13 -24.40 -27.90
N PRO A 307 13.74 -23.34 -27.17
CA PRO A 307 14.40 -22.04 -27.25
C PRO A 307 15.88 -22.15 -26.97
N LYS A 308 16.71 -21.47 -27.79
CA LYS A 308 18.14 -21.46 -27.64
C LYS A 308 18.60 -20.12 -27.10
N GLU A 309 19.12 -20.14 -25.89
CA GLU A 309 19.62 -18.95 -25.20
C GLU A 309 21.11 -18.69 -25.52
N HIS A 310 21.43 -17.45 -25.78
CA HIS A 310 22.78 -16.98 -26.02
C HIS A 310 23.08 -15.83 -25.05
N PRO A 311 24.05 -15.92 -24.15
CA PRO A 311 24.52 -14.78 -23.39
C PRO A 311 25.01 -13.69 -24.35
N ASN A 312 24.67 -12.44 -24.06
CA ASN A 312 25.14 -11.32 -24.88
C ASN A 312 26.57 -10.93 -24.44
N ASP A 313 27.59 -11.44 -25.11
CA ASP A 313 29.02 -11.26 -24.77
C ASP A 313 29.54 -9.82 -25.07
N THR A 314 28.81 -8.80 -24.74
CA THR A 314 29.21 -7.38 -24.96
C THR A 314 29.71 -6.69 -23.69
N ARG A 315 30.27 -7.42 -22.74
CA ARG A 315 30.94 -6.83 -21.57
C ARG A 315 32.40 -6.63 -21.79
#